data_52f93c1acaca3077a8f1aef786b7acbc
#
_entry.id   52f93c1acaca3077a8f1aef786b7acbc
#
_cell.length_a   1.000
_cell.length_b   1.000
_cell.length_c   1.000
_cell.angle_alpha   90.00
_cell.angle_beta   90.00
_cell.angle_gamma   90.00
#
_symmetry.space_group_name_H-M   'P 1'
#
loop_
_entity.id
_entity.type
_entity.pdbx_description
1 polymer ?
#
loop_
_entity_poly.entity_id
_entity_poly.type
_entity_poly.pdbx_seq_one_letter_code
_entity_poly.pdbx_strand_id
1 'polypeptide(L)'
;MFHKEKPDYNRRQYGFYTIDELVPEDHFLRQVDSKLDFDFIYDLVEDTYSPDNGRPSLDPVMLVKIPLIQCFYGIRSMRQTIKDIEVNVAYRWFLGLSLDDKIPHFTTYGKNYSRRFQDKELISEIFSRVLHQALCAGLMDPSEIFVDGTHIKAAANSHKYHKEMVAQQANL
;
A
#
# COMPACT_ATOMS: atom_id res chain seq x y z
N MET A 1 2.98 -40.16 -20.29
CA MET A 1 1.68 -40.64 -19.78
C MET A 1 0.83 -39.39 -19.52
N PHE A 2 -0.35 -39.28 -20.17
CA PHE A 2 -1.22 -38.09 -20.01
C PHE A 2 -2.08 -38.27 -18.76
N HIS A 3 -1.87 -37.41 -17.76
CA HIS A 3 -2.70 -37.41 -16.53
C HIS A 3 -3.79 -36.36 -16.68
N LYS A 4 -5.04 -36.77 -16.53
CA LYS A 4 -6.19 -35.90 -16.41
C LYS A 4 -6.56 -35.76 -14.95
N GLU A 5 -6.11 -34.67 -14.31
CA GLU A 5 -6.60 -34.32 -12.99
C GLU A 5 -7.87 -33.50 -13.08
N LYS A 6 -8.89 -33.88 -12.31
CA LYS A 6 -10.09 -33.06 -12.20
C LYS A 6 -9.76 -31.90 -11.26
N PRO A 7 -9.92 -30.62 -11.66
CA PRO A 7 -9.52 -29.47 -10.86
C PRO A 7 -10.26 -29.31 -9.52
N ASP A 8 -11.25 -30.13 -9.25
CA ASP A 8 -12.06 -30.07 -8.01
C ASP A 8 -11.52 -30.93 -6.86
N TYR A 9 -10.53 -31.76 -7.10
CA TYR A 9 -10.07 -32.72 -6.07
C TYR A 9 -9.57 -32.04 -4.79
N ASN A 10 -8.93 -30.89 -4.88
CA ASN A 10 -8.24 -30.26 -3.75
C ASN A 10 -8.98 -29.01 -3.22
N ARG A 11 -10.06 -28.56 -3.84
CA ARG A 11 -10.79 -27.35 -3.41
C ARG A 11 -11.45 -27.47 -2.03
N ARG A 12 -11.64 -28.68 -1.53
CA ARG A 12 -12.25 -28.98 -0.22
C ARG A 12 -11.28 -29.66 0.73
N GLN A 13 -10.00 -29.51 0.47
CA GLN A 13 -8.97 -30.04 1.36
C GLN A 13 -9.01 -29.30 2.68
N TYR A 14 -9.09 -30.02 3.78
CA TYR A 14 -8.91 -29.50 5.12
C TYR A 14 -7.43 -29.51 5.46
N GLY A 15 -6.91 -28.43 6.04
CA GLY A 15 -5.57 -28.32 6.55
C GLY A 15 -5.54 -27.40 7.77
N PHE A 16 -4.64 -27.65 8.70
CA PHE A 16 -4.37 -26.78 9.83
C PHE A 16 -3.08 -26.03 9.54
N TYR A 17 -3.22 -24.79 9.08
CA TYR A 17 -2.10 -23.91 8.74
C TYR A 17 -2.29 -22.55 9.41
N THR A 18 -1.20 -21.98 9.89
CA THR A 18 -1.19 -20.55 10.24
C THR A 18 -1.10 -19.73 8.96
N ILE A 19 -1.57 -18.50 9.00
CA ILE A 19 -1.43 -17.58 7.85
C ILE A 19 0.05 -17.35 7.51
N ASP A 20 0.92 -17.43 8.52
CA ASP A 20 2.36 -17.30 8.35
C ASP A 20 2.93 -18.46 7.52
N GLU A 21 2.54 -19.70 7.79
CA GLU A 21 2.98 -20.88 7.02
C GLU A 21 2.47 -20.87 5.56
N LEU A 22 1.37 -20.18 5.29
CA LEU A 22 0.80 -20.10 3.93
C LEU A 22 1.53 -19.10 3.02
N VAL A 23 2.34 -18.21 3.58
CA VAL A 23 3.13 -17.25 2.81
C VAL A 23 4.57 -17.76 2.69
N PRO A 24 5.10 -17.99 1.47
CA PRO A 24 6.47 -18.42 1.28
C PRO A 24 7.49 -17.51 1.96
N GLU A 25 8.57 -18.10 2.50
CA GLU A 25 9.59 -17.33 3.22
C GLU A 25 10.34 -16.33 2.32
N ASP A 26 10.48 -16.64 1.03
CA ASP A 26 11.10 -15.79 0.01
C ASP A 26 10.15 -14.75 -0.58
N HIS A 27 8.91 -14.69 -0.08
CA HIS A 27 7.91 -13.77 -0.62
C HIS A 27 8.33 -12.30 -0.42
N PHE A 28 8.13 -11.48 -1.46
CA PHE A 28 8.53 -10.06 -1.46
C PHE A 28 8.01 -9.28 -0.25
N LEU A 29 6.75 -9.47 0.15
CA LEU A 29 6.18 -8.76 1.31
C LEU A 29 6.85 -9.14 2.64
N ARG A 30 7.40 -10.37 2.77
CA ARG A 30 8.21 -10.74 3.95
C ARG A 30 9.52 -9.95 3.97
N GLN A 31 10.15 -9.79 2.81
CA GLN A 31 11.38 -8.99 2.71
C GLN A 31 11.11 -7.52 3.08
N VAL A 32 9.97 -6.98 2.63
CA VAL A 32 9.54 -5.62 2.99
C VAL A 32 9.29 -5.50 4.49
N ASP A 33 8.47 -6.40 5.06
CA ASP A 33 8.08 -6.36 6.47
C ASP A 33 9.26 -6.54 7.42
N SER A 34 10.25 -7.38 7.06
CA SER A 34 11.46 -7.60 7.86
C SER A 34 12.44 -6.42 7.86
N LYS A 35 12.34 -5.52 6.88
CA LYS A 35 13.28 -4.42 6.68
C LYS A 35 12.70 -3.05 6.96
N LEU A 36 11.38 -2.92 6.95
CA LEU A 36 10.67 -1.66 7.20
C LEU A 36 9.92 -1.75 8.53
N ASP A 37 10.25 -0.83 9.42
CA ASP A 37 9.51 -0.60 10.65
C ASP A 37 8.42 0.44 10.39
N PHE A 38 7.19 0.12 10.78
CA PHE A 38 6.03 0.98 10.64
C PHE A 38 5.49 1.52 11.96
N ASP A 39 6.10 1.15 13.11
CA ASP A 39 5.60 1.53 14.42
C ASP A 39 5.63 3.04 14.66
N PHE A 40 6.56 3.75 14.03
CA PHE A 40 6.62 5.22 14.08
C PHE A 40 5.33 5.92 13.61
N ILE A 41 4.48 5.22 12.84
CA ILE A 41 3.21 5.77 12.35
C ILE A 41 2.25 6.02 13.52
N TYR A 42 2.26 5.14 14.53
CA TYR A 42 1.40 5.31 15.71
C TYR A 42 1.68 6.64 16.40
N ASP A 43 2.95 6.96 16.64
CA ASP A 43 3.37 8.20 17.28
C ASP A 43 2.97 9.45 16.48
N LEU A 44 3.08 9.37 15.15
CA LEU A 44 2.77 10.49 14.26
C LEU A 44 1.26 10.79 14.15
N VAL A 45 0.40 9.82 14.39
CA VAL A 45 -1.05 9.98 14.20
C VAL A 45 -1.84 9.95 15.49
N GLU A 46 -1.21 9.73 16.65
CA GLU A 46 -1.87 9.59 17.95
C GLU A 46 -2.86 10.72 18.20
N ASP A 47 -2.43 11.96 18.00
CA ASP A 47 -3.25 13.17 18.20
C ASP A 47 -4.48 13.24 17.29
N THR A 48 -4.51 12.46 16.21
CA THR A 48 -5.67 12.41 15.30
C THR A 48 -6.77 11.46 15.78
N TYR A 49 -6.52 10.73 16.89
CA TYR A 49 -7.44 9.77 17.47
C TYR A 49 -8.07 10.33 18.75
N SER A 50 -9.39 10.12 18.90
CA SER A 50 -10.07 10.49 20.15
C SER A 50 -9.87 9.39 21.19
N PRO A 51 -9.44 9.73 22.41
CA PRO A 51 -9.17 8.72 23.46
C PRO A 51 -10.43 7.98 23.91
N ASP A 52 -11.60 8.65 23.95
CA ASP A 52 -12.79 8.13 24.65
C ASP A 52 -14.06 8.02 23.81
N ASN A 53 -14.08 8.39 22.54
CA ASN A 53 -15.32 8.44 21.76
C ASN A 53 -15.20 7.72 20.42
N GLY A 54 -16.08 6.74 20.22
CA GLY A 54 -16.39 6.21 18.89
C GLY A 54 -16.18 4.72 18.73
N ARG A 55 -16.61 4.23 17.55
CA ARG A 55 -16.36 2.88 17.10
C ARG A 55 -14.85 2.67 16.90
N PRO A 56 -14.29 1.49 17.23
CA PRO A 56 -12.90 1.16 16.95
C PRO A 56 -12.52 1.56 15.52
N SER A 57 -11.49 2.39 15.41
CA SER A 57 -11.01 2.86 14.09
C SER A 57 -10.18 1.77 13.42
N LEU A 58 -9.96 1.93 12.12
CA LEU A 58 -8.98 1.11 11.41
C LEU A 58 -7.58 1.45 11.94
N ASP A 59 -6.75 0.43 12.02
CA ASP A 59 -5.34 0.57 12.38
C ASP A 59 -4.62 1.53 11.43
N PRO A 60 -3.87 2.54 11.93
CA PRO A 60 -3.18 3.50 11.09
C PRO A 60 -2.07 2.89 10.25
N VAL A 61 -1.36 1.89 10.75
CA VAL A 61 -0.33 1.17 10.00
C VAL A 61 -0.97 0.44 8.82
N MET A 62 -2.11 -0.22 9.03
CA MET A 62 -2.87 -0.84 7.95
C MET A 62 -3.31 0.19 6.90
N LEU A 63 -3.73 1.40 7.30
CA LEU A 63 -4.11 2.46 6.37
C LEU A 63 -2.95 2.91 5.48
N VAL A 64 -1.70 2.80 5.94
CA VAL A 64 -0.49 3.10 5.15
C VAL A 64 -0.03 1.88 4.34
N LYS A 65 -0.08 0.67 4.91
CA LYS A 65 0.32 -0.56 4.20
C LYS A 65 -0.57 -0.90 2.99
N ILE A 66 -1.86 -0.54 3.01
CA ILE A 66 -2.77 -0.79 1.86
C ILE A 66 -2.32 -0.05 0.58
N PRO A 67 -2.03 1.27 0.59
CA PRO A 67 -1.46 1.95 -0.58
C PRO A 67 -0.10 1.41 -1.01
N LEU A 68 0.73 0.92 -0.08
CA LEU A 68 2.00 0.29 -0.43
C LEU A 68 1.77 -0.99 -1.25
N ILE A 69 0.83 -1.85 -0.85
CA ILE A 69 0.41 -3.01 -1.67
C ILE A 69 -0.03 -2.56 -3.06
N GLN A 70 -0.86 -1.52 -3.12
CA GLN A 70 -1.34 -0.99 -4.40
C GLN A 70 -0.17 -0.56 -5.30
N CYS A 71 0.82 0.13 -4.74
CA CYS A 71 1.99 0.61 -5.44
C CYS A 71 2.90 -0.56 -5.88
N PHE A 72 3.25 -1.46 -4.97
CA PHE A 72 4.16 -2.58 -5.23
C PHE A 72 3.67 -3.52 -6.34
N TYR A 73 2.36 -3.73 -6.41
CA TYR A 73 1.76 -4.63 -7.39
C TYR A 73 1.09 -3.92 -8.56
N GLY A 74 1.23 -2.60 -8.68
CA GLY A 74 0.69 -1.82 -9.79
C GLY A 74 -0.84 -1.91 -9.93
N ILE A 75 -1.56 -2.05 -8.82
CA ILE A 75 -3.01 -2.21 -8.82
C ILE A 75 -3.67 -0.88 -9.16
N ARG A 76 -4.55 -0.86 -10.16
CA ARG A 76 -5.08 0.38 -10.75
C ARG A 76 -6.00 1.21 -9.87
N SER A 77 -6.63 0.60 -8.85
CA SER A 77 -7.60 1.31 -8.02
C SER A 77 -7.68 0.74 -6.61
N MET A 78 -7.96 1.61 -5.63
CA MET A 78 -8.19 1.19 -4.24
C MET A 78 -9.33 0.17 -4.10
N ARG A 79 -10.39 0.28 -4.93
CA ARG A 79 -11.47 -0.71 -4.94
C ARG A 79 -10.96 -2.10 -5.33
N GLN A 80 -10.06 -2.18 -6.30
CA GLN A 80 -9.46 -3.45 -6.71
C GLN A 80 -8.50 -3.96 -5.63
N THR A 81 -7.67 -3.08 -5.05
CA THR A 81 -6.78 -3.44 -3.95
C THR A 81 -7.53 -4.10 -2.80
N ILE A 82 -8.64 -3.53 -2.37
CA ILE A 82 -9.47 -4.10 -1.29
C ILE A 82 -10.00 -5.49 -1.68
N LYS A 83 -10.45 -5.68 -2.93
CA LYS A 83 -10.91 -6.99 -3.42
C LYS A 83 -9.78 -8.02 -3.46
N ASP A 84 -8.59 -7.59 -3.87
CA ASP A 84 -7.43 -8.47 -3.93
C ASP A 84 -6.98 -8.89 -2.51
N ILE A 85 -7.06 -7.98 -1.53
CA ILE A 85 -6.80 -8.30 -0.11
C ILE A 85 -7.79 -9.35 0.42
N GLU A 86 -9.05 -9.34 -0.03
CA GLU A 86 -10.05 -10.32 0.41
C GLU A 86 -9.63 -11.76 0.11
N VAL A 87 -8.91 -11.98 -0.98
CA VAL A 87 -8.58 -13.32 -1.50
C VAL A 87 -7.10 -13.66 -1.46
N ASN A 88 -6.22 -12.71 -1.20
CA ASN A 88 -4.77 -12.91 -1.20
C ASN A 88 -4.24 -13.07 0.22
N VAL A 89 -3.73 -14.25 0.53
CA VAL A 89 -3.19 -14.60 1.85
C VAL A 89 -1.95 -13.75 2.19
N ALA A 90 -1.07 -13.49 1.24
CA ALA A 90 0.13 -12.69 1.48
C ALA A 90 -0.17 -11.22 1.78
N TYR A 91 -1.22 -10.67 1.17
CA TYR A 91 -1.66 -9.31 1.49
C TYR A 91 -2.26 -9.24 2.90
N ARG A 92 -3.09 -10.24 3.27
CA ARG A 92 -3.64 -10.35 4.63
C ARG A 92 -2.54 -10.47 5.67
N TRP A 93 -1.56 -11.33 5.42
CA TRP A 93 -0.40 -11.51 6.27
C TRP A 93 0.35 -10.19 6.51
N PHE A 94 0.66 -9.47 5.43
CA PHE A 94 1.38 -8.19 5.50
C PHE A 94 0.61 -7.10 6.25
N LEU A 95 -0.72 -7.16 6.23
CA LEU A 95 -1.60 -6.24 6.95
C LEU A 95 -1.90 -6.67 8.39
N GLY A 96 -1.39 -7.83 8.83
CA GLY A 96 -1.68 -8.38 10.15
C GLY A 96 -3.12 -8.89 10.31
N LEU A 97 -3.79 -9.24 9.22
CA LEU A 97 -5.17 -9.71 9.21
C LEU A 97 -5.24 -11.24 9.22
N SER A 98 -6.16 -11.81 9.99
CA SER A 98 -6.47 -13.24 9.92
C SER A 98 -7.31 -13.58 8.68
N LEU A 99 -7.47 -14.89 8.40
CA LEU A 99 -8.29 -15.34 7.27
C LEU A 99 -9.78 -15.00 7.45
N ASP A 100 -10.25 -14.89 8.69
CA ASP A 100 -11.64 -14.60 9.04
C ASP A 100 -11.94 -13.11 9.21
N ASP A 101 -10.90 -12.27 9.24
CA ASP A 101 -11.08 -10.84 9.41
C ASP A 101 -11.80 -10.22 8.21
N LYS A 102 -12.76 -9.34 8.53
CA LYS A 102 -13.47 -8.58 7.51
C LYS A 102 -12.62 -7.43 6.99
N ILE A 103 -12.43 -7.39 5.70
CA ILE A 103 -11.75 -6.28 5.05
C ILE A 103 -12.67 -5.06 5.01
N PRO A 104 -12.19 -3.86 5.36
CA PRO A 104 -13.00 -2.65 5.29
C PRO A 104 -13.37 -2.34 3.84
N HIS A 105 -14.63 -1.94 3.64
CA HIS A 105 -15.06 -1.47 2.33
C HIS A 105 -14.22 -0.25 1.89
N PHE A 106 -13.93 -0.12 0.60
CA PHE A 106 -13.06 0.93 0.08
C PHE A 106 -13.51 2.36 0.45
N THR A 107 -14.83 2.60 0.61
CA THR A 107 -15.34 3.90 1.07
C THR A 107 -15.05 4.15 2.55
N THR A 108 -15.08 3.10 3.38
CA THR A 108 -14.71 3.18 4.80
C THR A 108 -13.23 3.46 4.93
N TYR A 109 -12.41 2.75 4.15
CA TYR A 109 -10.98 3.02 4.03
C TYR A 109 -10.73 4.49 3.65
N GLY A 110 -11.31 4.97 2.54
CA GLY A 110 -11.10 6.35 2.06
C GLY A 110 -11.50 7.42 3.07
N LYS A 111 -12.62 7.23 3.79
CA LYS A 111 -13.05 8.16 4.85
C LYS A 111 -12.07 8.18 6.03
N ASN A 112 -11.57 7.01 6.46
CA ASN A 112 -10.59 6.94 7.54
C ASN A 112 -9.27 7.54 7.11
N TYR A 113 -8.77 7.18 5.92
CA TYR A 113 -7.56 7.75 5.34
C TYR A 113 -7.63 9.28 5.29
N SER A 114 -8.68 9.85 4.69
CA SER A 114 -8.84 11.30 4.58
C SER A 114 -8.91 12.00 5.94
N ARG A 115 -9.50 11.37 6.97
CA ARG A 115 -9.58 11.98 8.30
C ARG A 115 -8.25 12.00 9.04
N ARG A 116 -7.41 10.96 8.86
CA ARG A 116 -6.15 10.79 9.59
C ARG A 116 -4.96 11.43 8.89
N PHE A 117 -5.01 11.43 7.57
CA PHE A 117 -3.89 11.86 6.71
C PHE A 117 -4.30 13.05 5.84
N GLN A 118 -5.04 14.03 6.40
CA GLN A 118 -5.36 15.28 5.70
C GLN A 118 -4.15 16.20 5.56
N ASP A 119 -3.26 16.15 6.52
CA ASP A 119 -2.06 16.94 6.54
C ASP A 119 -1.05 16.41 5.53
N LYS A 120 -0.66 17.29 4.60
CA LYS A 120 0.35 16.96 3.58
C LYS A 120 1.74 16.77 4.19
N GLU A 121 2.04 17.47 5.27
CA GLU A 121 3.32 17.35 5.95
C GLU A 121 3.45 15.98 6.62
N LEU A 122 2.39 15.50 7.25
CA LEU A 122 2.32 14.16 7.83
C LEU A 122 2.55 13.06 6.79
N ILE A 123 1.87 13.14 5.63
CA ILE A 123 2.07 12.18 4.53
C ILE A 123 3.50 12.22 4.02
N SER A 124 4.06 13.43 3.84
CA SER A 124 5.43 13.63 3.38
C SER A 124 6.43 13.04 4.37
N GLU A 125 6.22 13.22 5.66
CA GLU A 125 7.06 12.66 6.72
C GLU A 125 7.02 11.12 6.72
N ILE A 126 5.81 10.53 6.67
CA ILE A 126 5.66 9.06 6.58
C ILE A 126 6.38 8.52 5.35
N PHE A 127 6.15 9.14 4.19
CA PHE A 127 6.79 8.73 2.94
C PHE A 127 8.32 8.83 3.03
N SER A 128 8.84 9.93 3.56
CA SER A 128 10.29 10.16 3.71
C SER A 128 10.93 9.11 4.62
N ARG A 129 10.29 8.76 5.74
CA ARG A 129 10.80 7.74 6.66
C ARG A 129 10.79 6.35 6.03
N VAL A 130 9.70 5.97 5.36
CA VAL A 130 9.62 4.68 4.66
C VAL A 130 10.67 4.61 3.55
N LEU A 131 10.81 5.67 2.75
CA LEU A 131 11.81 5.75 1.69
C LEU A 131 13.23 5.64 2.24
N HIS A 132 13.54 6.36 3.33
CA HIS A 132 14.85 6.31 3.97
C HIS A 132 15.17 4.89 4.48
N GLN A 133 14.22 4.22 5.14
CA GLN A 133 14.39 2.84 5.58
C GLN A 133 14.63 1.90 4.38
N ALA A 134 13.85 2.04 3.29
CA ALA A 134 13.99 1.23 2.08
C ALA A 134 15.38 1.40 1.43
N LEU A 135 15.89 2.62 1.38
CA LEU A 135 17.24 2.91 0.89
C LEU A 135 18.32 2.29 1.79
N CYS A 136 18.24 2.48 3.10
CA CYS A 136 19.18 1.91 4.07
C CYS A 136 19.18 0.37 4.04
N ALA A 137 18.01 -0.23 3.79
CA ALA A 137 17.85 -1.68 3.70
C ALA A 137 18.26 -2.27 2.33
N GLY A 138 18.68 -1.43 1.38
CA GLY A 138 19.06 -1.87 0.02
C GLY A 138 17.89 -2.43 -0.79
N LEU A 139 16.67 -2.02 -0.49
CA LEU A 139 15.47 -2.40 -1.26
C LEU A 139 15.32 -1.57 -2.54
N MET A 140 16.03 -0.45 -2.64
CA MET A 140 16.00 0.47 -3.77
C MET A 140 17.42 0.85 -4.17
N ASP A 141 17.65 0.97 -5.47
CA ASP A 141 18.89 1.56 -6.00
C ASP A 141 18.67 3.06 -6.24
N PRO A 142 19.34 3.95 -5.49
CA PRO A 142 19.19 5.39 -5.67
C PRO A 142 19.81 5.92 -6.97
N SER A 143 20.61 5.12 -7.68
CA SER A 143 21.24 5.51 -8.94
C SER A 143 20.28 5.53 -10.12
N GLU A 144 19.14 4.83 -10.02
CA GLU A 144 18.13 4.74 -11.06
C GLU A 144 16.79 5.33 -10.58
N ILE A 145 16.48 6.55 -11.03
CA ILE A 145 15.19 7.19 -10.76
C ILE A 145 14.38 7.24 -12.06
N PHE A 146 13.27 6.53 -12.10
CA PHE A 146 12.31 6.64 -13.20
C PHE A 146 11.26 7.70 -12.85
N VAL A 147 11.25 8.81 -13.59
CA VAL A 147 10.22 9.84 -13.46
C VAL A 147 9.21 9.63 -14.58
N ASP A 148 8.01 9.12 -14.25
CA ASP A 148 6.90 9.06 -15.19
C ASP A 148 6.18 10.41 -15.23
N GLY A 149 6.31 11.09 -16.36
CA GLY A 149 5.57 12.31 -16.65
C GLY A 149 4.13 11.99 -17.05
N THR A 150 3.24 11.84 -16.08
CA THR A 150 1.81 11.69 -16.37
C THR A 150 1.29 12.97 -17.03
N HIS A 151 1.04 12.94 -18.32
CA HIS A 151 0.30 14.00 -19.00
C HIS A 151 -1.15 14.04 -18.51
N ILE A 152 -1.42 14.86 -17.51
CA ILE A 152 -2.79 15.22 -17.15
C ILE A 152 -3.29 16.12 -18.27
N LYS A 153 -4.08 15.56 -19.18
CA LYS A 153 -4.89 16.37 -20.08
C LYS A 153 -5.99 17.00 -19.25
N ALA A 154 -5.70 18.20 -18.70
CA ALA A 154 -6.77 19.05 -18.24
C ALA A 154 -7.67 19.34 -19.45
N ALA A 155 -8.98 19.26 -19.28
CA ALA A 155 -9.96 19.75 -20.26
C ALA A 155 -9.95 21.32 -20.23
N ALA A 156 -8.78 21.88 -20.48
CA ALA A 156 -8.59 23.32 -20.56
C ALA A 156 -8.77 23.72 -22.03
N ASN A 157 -9.58 24.74 -22.21
CA ASN A 157 -9.84 25.35 -23.52
C ASN A 157 -8.48 25.75 -24.14
N SER A 158 -8.12 25.13 -25.25
CA SER A 158 -6.83 25.29 -25.95
C SER A 158 -6.53 26.72 -26.41
N HIS A 159 -7.47 27.64 -26.29
CA HIS A 159 -7.33 29.06 -26.64
C HIS A 159 -6.92 29.98 -25.49
N LYS A 160 -6.69 29.45 -24.27
CA LYS A 160 -6.42 30.25 -23.06
C LYS A 160 -5.07 29.97 -22.38
N TYR A 161 -4.09 29.40 -23.07
CA TYR A 161 -2.77 29.25 -22.45
C TYR A 161 -1.68 30.01 -23.18
N HIS A 162 -0.80 30.65 -22.44
CA HIS A 162 0.47 31.17 -22.92
C HIS A 162 1.54 30.10 -22.71
N LYS A 163 2.32 29.81 -23.75
CA LYS A 163 3.52 28.98 -23.63
C LYS A 163 4.67 29.86 -23.17
N GLU A 164 5.09 29.71 -21.93
CA GLU A 164 6.40 30.19 -21.46
C GLU A 164 7.43 29.09 -21.60
N MET A 165 8.49 29.37 -22.34
CA MET A 165 9.67 28.50 -22.33
C MET A 165 10.52 28.83 -21.11
N VAL A 166 10.47 27.96 -20.10
CA VAL A 166 11.39 28.04 -18.98
C VAL A 166 12.68 27.36 -19.40
N ALA A 167 13.77 28.14 -19.55
CA ALA A 167 15.09 27.58 -19.75
C ALA A 167 15.53 26.90 -18.44
N GLN A 168 15.65 25.57 -18.46
CA GLN A 168 16.32 24.84 -17.38
C GLN A 168 17.79 25.15 -17.43
N GLN A 169 18.28 25.93 -16.45
CA GLN A 169 19.72 26.00 -16.16
C GLN A 169 20.06 24.73 -15.38
N ALA A 170 20.70 23.79 -16.05
CA ALA A 170 21.43 22.70 -15.39
C ALA A 170 22.65 23.33 -14.72
N ASN A 171 22.61 23.47 -13.41
CA ASN A 171 23.84 23.73 -12.65
C ASN A 171 24.55 22.38 -12.49
N LEU A 172 25.74 22.29 -13.15
CA LEU A 172 26.75 21.27 -12.92
C LEU A 172 27.41 21.48 -11.56
#